data_db22ca7965b6758c31e299abc85832e3
#
_entry.id   db22ca7965b6758c31e299abc85832e3
#
_cell.length_a   1.000
_cell.length_b   1.000
_cell.length_c   1.000
_cell.angle_alpha   90.00
_cell.angle_beta   90.00
_cell.angle_gamma   90.00
#
_symmetry.space_group_name_H-M   'P 1'
#
loop_
_entity.id
_entity.type
_entity.pdbx_description
1 polymer ?
#
loop_
_entity_poly.entity_id
_entity_poly.type
_entity_poly.pdbx_seq_one_letter_code
_entity_poly.pdbx_strand_id
1 'polypeptide(L)'
;MIITQTPFRMSFFGGGTDMENFFKEHGGAVLSTTFDKYCYVNVRHLPRFFDYSTELSYSKTERVTYIEDIQHPAIRNAMKMLDMHEIRLTYEADLPARSGLGTSSSFAVGMLNAFYALKGKYADKKKLADEAIYLERNLCQEAGGWQDQIAASFGGFNRINFNADGYEVLPVIISPERKKQLNQNLMMFFTGFTRFSSEVQKANAADKVDKTAQLREMLSLVDDAEKVLTDKEKNLDDFGRLLDHTWKLKRQTGSACLLYTSPSPRDRQKSR
;
A
#
# COMPACT_ATOMS: atom_id res chain seq x y z
N MET A 1 -10.12 -15.54 19.54
CA MET A 1 -10.42 -14.83 18.29
C MET A 1 -9.64 -13.53 18.31
N ILE A 2 -8.95 -13.23 17.23
CA ILE A 2 -8.17 -11.99 17.03
C ILE A 2 -8.79 -11.26 15.86
N ILE A 3 -8.95 -9.95 15.99
CA ILE A 3 -9.34 -9.06 14.90
C ILE A 3 -8.28 -7.97 14.80
N THR A 4 -7.68 -7.84 13.63
CA THR A 4 -6.79 -6.72 13.32
C THR A 4 -7.50 -5.72 12.42
N GLN A 5 -7.28 -4.44 12.69
CA GLN A 5 -7.75 -3.31 11.89
C GLN A 5 -6.52 -2.59 11.33
N THR A 6 -6.34 -2.64 10.01
CA THR A 6 -5.15 -2.09 9.34
C THR A 6 -5.56 -1.02 8.35
N PRO A 7 -5.00 0.21 8.45
CA PRO A 7 -5.41 1.32 7.61
C PRO A 7 -4.92 1.16 6.17
N PHE A 8 -5.66 1.74 5.23
CA PHE A 8 -5.18 1.99 3.88
C PHE A 8 -4.30 3.23 3.83
N ARG A 9 -3.50 3.33 2.78
CA ARG A 9 -2.57 4.43 2.59
C ARG A 9 -2.89 5.27 1.35
N MET A 10 -2.57 6.55 1.43
CA MET A 10 -2.51 7.47 0.31
C MET A 10 -1.09 8.03 0.23
N SER A 11 -0.45 7.89 -0.94
CA SER A 11 0.88 8.43 -1.20
C SER A 11 0.75 9.72 -2.01
N PHE A 12 1.27 10.81 -1.47
CA PHE A 12 1.22 12.12 -2.13
C PHE A 12 2.39 12.30 -3.10
N PHE A 13 3.61 12.02 -2.65
CA PHE A 13 4.83 12.27 -3.41
C PHE A 13 5.79 11.09 -3.35
N GLY A 14 6.68 11.02 -4.34
CA GLY A 14 7.79 10.08 -4.36
C GLY A 14 7.44 8.68 -4.82
N GLY A 15 6.17 8.39 -5.14
CA GLY A 15 5.77 7.05 -5.56
C GLY A 15 6.50 6.58 -6.83
N GLY A 16 7.16 5.42 -6.74
CA GLY A 16 8.07 4.88 -7.74
C GLY A 16 9.55 4.94 -7.31
N THR A 17 9.92 5.90 -6.46
CA THR A 17 11.28 5.97 -5.89
C THR A 17 11.48 4.94 -4.76
N ASP A 18 10.41 4.29 -4.33
CA ASP A 18 10.37 3.19 -3.37
C ASP A 18 10.64 1.80 -4.00
N MET A 19 10.93 1.78 -5.30
CA MET A 19 11.32 0.57 -6.03
C MET A 19 12.77 0.22 -5.75
N GLU A 20 13.05 -1.05 -5.42
CA GLU A 20 14.37 -1.50 -4.96
C GLU A 20 15.49 -1.22 -5.97
N ASN A 21 15.21 -1.41 -7.26
CA ASN A 21 16.15 -1.11 -8.34
C ASN A 21 16.49 0.38 -8.48
N PHE A 22 15.64 1.28 -7.99
CA PHE A 22 15.90 2.71 -8.01
C PHE A 22 16.57 3.18 -6.72
N PHE A 23 15.99 2.87 -5.55
CA PHE A 23 16.49 3.46 -4.30
C PHE A 23 17.86 2.91 -3.88
N LYS A 24 18.24 1.73 -4.30
CA LYS A 24 19.60 1.20 -4.01
C LYS A 24 20.71 2.03 -4.64
N GLU A 25 20.46 2.61 -5.80
CA GLU A 25 21.46 3.45 -6.49
C GLU A 25 21.29 4.94 -6.19
N HIS A 26 20.06 5.41 -6.06
CA HIS A 26 19.76 6.85 -6.07
C HIS A 26 19.16 7.35 -4.76
N GLY A 27 18.93 6.45 -3.79
CA GLY A 27 18.05 6.75 -2.68
C GLY A 27 16.59 6.87 -3.13
N GLY A 28 15.70 6.98 -2.17
CA GLY A 28 14.28 7.13 -2.43
C GLY A 28 13.59 7.79 -1.25
N ALA A 29 12.45 8.41 -1.49
CA ALA A 29 11.59 8.88 -0.41
C ALA A 29 10.15 8.92 -0.88
N VAL A 30 9.22 8.68 0.05
CA VAL A 30 7.80 8.92 -0.18
C VAL A 30 7.20 9.72 0.97
N LEU A 31 6.25 10.57 0.63
CA LEU A 31 5.42 11.28 1.59
C LEU A 31 4.02 10.70 1.53
N SER A 32 3.60 9.98 2.57
CA SER A 32 2.34 9.24 2.59
C SER A 32 1.61 9.37 3.91
N THR A 33 0.30 9.22 3.85
CA THR A 33 -0.57 9.17 5.03
C THR A 33 -1.47 7.95 4.98
N THR A 34 -1.82 7.44 6.16
CA THR A 34 -2.98 6.57 6.28
C THR A 34 -4.24 7.41 6.54
N PHE A 35 -5.41 6.84 6.30
CA PHE A 35 -6.68 7.50 6.47
C PHE A 35 -7.72 6.54 7.07
N ASP A 36 -8.92 7.03 7.39
CA ASP A 36 -9.96 6.36 8.16
C ASP A 36 -10.75 5.29 7.39
N LYS A 37 -10.06 4.54 6.54
CA LYS A 37 -10.57 3.35 5.87
C LYS A 37 -9.60 2.20 6.12
N TYR A 38 -10.15 1.05 6.41
CA TYR A 38 -9.40 -0.08 6.95
C TYR A 38 -9.72 -1.38 6.24
N CYS A 39 -8.79 -2.31 6.37
CA CYS A 39 -9.11 -3.71 6.24
C CYS A 39 -9.15 -4.38 7.62
N TYR A 40 -9.95 -5.39 7.72
CA TYR A 40 -10.16 -6.18 8.92
C TYR A 40 -9.82 -7.64 8.62
N VAL A 41 -8.94 -8.21 9.42
CA VAL A 41 -8.64 -9.63 9.37
C VAL A 41 -9.06 -10.25 10.69
N ASN A 42 -10.04 -11.14 10.63
CA ASN A 42 -10.49 -11.92 11.76
C ASN A 42 -9.91 -13.32 11.66
N VAL A 43 -9.20 -13.78 12.70
CA VAL A 43 -8.60 -15.11 12.74
C VAL A 43 -8.90 -15.79 14.07
N ARG A 44 -9.15 -17.10 14.01
CA ARG A 44 -9.31 -17.97 15.19
C ARG A 44 -8.87 -19.39 14.87
N HIS A 45 -8.61 -20.18 15.89
CA HIS A 45 -8.48 -21.62 15.71
C HIS A 45 -9.79 -22.23 15.25
N LEU A 46 -9.72 -23.14 14.29
CA LEU A 46 -10.86 -23.90 13.82
C LEU A 46 -10.99 -25.18 14.67
N PRO A 47 -12.16 -25.45 15.28
CA PRO A 47 -12.37 -26.70 15.98
C PRO A 47 -12.32 -27.91 15.04
N ARG A 48 -11.78 -29.03 15.52
CA ARG A 48 -11.63 -30.27 14.74
C ARG A 48 -12.95 -31.05 14.59
N PHE A 49 -14.05 -30.36 14.31
CA PHE A 49 -15.37 -31.00 14.06
C PHE A 49 -15.73 -31.10 12.59
N PHE A 50 -14.87 -30.51 11.74
CA PHE A 50 -15.11 -30.39 10.31
C PHE A 50 -14.21 -31.34 9.53
N ASP A 51 -14.63 -31.69 8.30
CA ASP A 51 -13.86 -32.53 7.37
C ASP A 51 -12.68 -31.76 6.74
N TYR A 52 -12.48 -30.49 7.11
CA TYR A 52 -11.40 -29.60 6.65
C TYR A 52 -10.70 -28.96 7.86
N SER A 53 -9.43 -28.65 7.69
CA SER A 53 -8.61 -28.05 8.75
C SER A 53 -8.56 -26.52 8.71
N THR A 54 -8.85 -25.93 7.56
CA THR A 54 -8.73 -24.47 7.35
C THR A 54 -9.92 -23.94 6.55
N GLU A 55 -10.51 -22.85 7.01
CA GLU A 55 -11.57 -22.13 6.32
C GLU A 55 -11.14 -20.66 6.11
N LEU A 56 -11.15 -20.23 4.86
CA LEU A 56 -10.76 -18.87 4.46
C LEU A 56 -11.95 -18.22 3.77
N SER A 57 -12.31 -17.01 4.18
CA SER A 57 -13.37 -16.21 3.58
C SER A 57 -12.85 -14.83 3.22
N TYR A 58 -12.82 -14.54 1.92
CA TYR A 58 -12.42 -13.25 1.34
C TYR A 58 -13.35 -12.94 0.15
N SER A 59 -12.87 -12.69 -1.08
CA SER A 59 -13.74 -12.66 -2.28
C SER A 59 -14.28 -14.04 -2.68
N LYS A 60 -13.74 -15.10 -2.07
CA LYS A 60 -14.15 -16.50 -2.19
C LYS A 60 -14.18 -17.14 -0.81
N THR A 61 -14.81 -18.29 -0.70
CA THR A 61 -14.66 -19.18 0.45
C THR A 61 -13.88 -20.40 0.03
N GLU A 62 -12.77 -20.66 0.73
CA GLU A 62 -11.96 -21.87 0.59
C GLU A 62 -12.07 -22.71 1.85
N ARG A 63 -12.21 -24.04 1.70
CA ARG A 63 -12.15 -25.03 2.76
C ARG A 63 -11.17 -26.09 2.33
N VAL A 64 -10.07 -26.20 3.05
CA VAL A 64 -8.97 -27.08 2.67
C VAL A 64 -8.46 -27.88 3.88
N THR A 65 -7.88 -29.04 3.60
CA THR A 65 -7.21 -29.87 4.61
C THR A 65 -5.73 -29.58 4.65
N TYR A 66 -5.13 -29.33 3.50
CA TYR A 66 -3.68 -29.06 3.39
C TYR A 66 -3.46 -27.60 2.99
N ILE A 67 -2.40 -26.98 3.54
CA ILE A 67 -2.05 -25.58 3.26
C ILE A 67 -1.69 -25.38 1.78
N GLU A 68 -1.16 -26.43 1.15
CA GLU A 68 -0.79 -26.44 -0.26
C GLU A 68 -1.99 -26.18 -1.20
N ASP A 69 -3.18 -26.59 -0.79
CA ASP A 69 -4.42 -26.47 -1.58
C ASP A 69 -5.01 -25.05 -1.53
N ILE A 70 -4.51 -24.19 -0.63
CA ILE A 70 -4.94 -22.79 -0.54
C ILE A 70 -4.61 -22.07 -1.85
N GLN A 71 -5.62 -21.51 -2.50
CA GLN A 71 -5.45 -20.80 -3.77
C GLN A 71 -4.86 -19.42 -3.60
N HIS A 72 -5.20 -18.72 -2.49
CA HIS A 72 -4.71 -17.36 -2.23
C HIS A 72 -3.23 -17.38 -1.86
N PRO A 73 -2.31 -16.87 -2.72
CA PRO A 73 -0.88 -17.04 -2.53
C PRO A 73 -0.35 -16.40 -1.24
N ALA A 74 -0.83 -15.19 -0.90
CA ALA A 74 -0.37 -14.50 0.30
C ALA A 74 -0.81 -15.25 1.58
N ILE A 75 -2.04 -15.77 1.65
CA ILE A 75 -2.49 -16.54 2.81
C ILE A 75 -1.70 -17.83 2.93
N ARG A 76 -1.56 -18.58 1.83
CA ARG A 76 -0.79 -19.83 1.80
C ARG A 76 0.65 -19.62 2.27
N ASN A 77 1.34 -18.61 1.72
CA ASN A 77 2.74 -18.35 2.05
C ASN A 77 2.90 -17.82 3.48
N ALA A 78 2.00 -16.97 3.97
CA ALA A 78 2.02 -16.49 5.35
C ALA A 78 1.76 -17.61 6.36
N MET A 79 0.83 -18.53 6.06
CA MET A 79 0.58 -19.70 6.91
C MET A 79 1.81 -20.61 6.97
N LYS A 80 2.48 -20.85 5.84
CA LYS A 80 3.75 -21.61 5.81
C LYS A 80 4.86 -20.89 6.59
N MET A 81 5.06 -19.61 6.33
CA MET A 81 6.10 -18.78 6.97
C MET A 81 5.97 -18.76 8.51
N LEU A 82 4.75 -18.69 9.01
CA LEU A 82 4.47 -18.60 10.43
C LEU A 82 4.01 -19.92 11.06
N ASP A 83 4.07 -21.03 10.32
CA ASP A 83 3.63 -22.35 10.81
C ASP A 83 2.22 -22.27 11.43
N MET A 84 1.26 -21.80 10.65
CA MET A 84 -0.15 -21.65 11.03
C MET A 84 -0.96 -22.81 10.51
N HIS A 85 -1.74 -23.43 11.38
CA HIS A 85 -2.59 -24.56 11.06
C HIS A 85 -3.95 -24.43 11.74
N GLU A 86 -4.95 -25.13 11.21
CA GLU A 86 -6.27 -25.29 11.83
C GLU A 86 -6.91 -23.94 12.18
N ILE A 87 -6.98 -23.04 11.20
CA ILE A 87 -7.53 -21.69 11.40
C ILE A 87 -8.76 -21.43 10.54
N ARG A 88 -9.60 -20.53 11.05
CA ARG A 88 -10.58 -19.81 10.26
C ARG A 88 -10.12 -18.36 10.14
N LEU A 89 -10.03 -17.87 8.89
CA LEU A 89 -9.69 -16.49 8.57
C LEU A 89 -10.81 -15.86 7.75
N THR A 90 -11.23 -14.66 8.14
CA THR A 90 -12.17 -13.84 7.39
C THR A 90 -11.54 -12.48 7.12
N TYR A 91 -11.63 -12.01 5.88
CA TYR A 91 -11.18 -10.70 5.43
C TYR A 91 -12.36 -9.84 5.03
N GLU A 92 -12.41 -8.64 5.57
CA GLU A 92 -13.37 -7.58 5.21
C GLU A 92 -12.64 -6.26 5.02
N ALA A 93 -13.23 -5.33 4.26
CA ALA A 93 -12.60 -4.05 3.98
C ALA A 93 -13.64 -2.95 3.70
N ASP A 94 -13.32 -1.73 4.13
CA ASP A 94 -14.17 -0.54 3.89
C ASP A 94 -14.18 -0.12 2.42
N LEU A 95 -13.17 -0.52 1.65
CA LEU A 95 -13.00 -0.17 0.24
C LEU A 95 -12.74 -1.42 -0.60
N PRO A 96 -13.15 -1.42 -1.87
CA PRO A 96 -12.94 -2.57 -2.74
C PRO A 96 -11.46 -2.84 -2.96
N ALA A 97 -11.12 -4.11 -3.10
CA ALA A 97 -9.79 -4.54 -3.49
C ALA A 97 -9.38 -3.91 -4.82
N ARG A 98 -8.06 -3.73 -5.03
CA ARG A 98 -7.49 -3.18 -6.27
C ARG A 98 -7.86 -1.71 -6.53
N SER A 99 -8.14 -0.96 -5.49
CA SER A 99 -8.43 0.48 -5.56
C SER A 99 -7.18 1.36 -5.71
N GLY A 100 -5.97 0.77 -5.67
CA GLY A 100 -4.71 1.52 -5.73
C GLY A 100 -4.29 2.14 -4.38
N LEU A 101 -4.98 1.80 -3.29
CA LEU A 101 -4.79 2.37 -1.95
C LEU A 101 -3.97 1.47 -1.02
N GLY A 102 -3.17 0.55 -1.57
CA GLY A 102 -2.35 -0.38 -0.80
C GLY A 102 -3.15 -1.50 -0.12
N THR A 103 -4.32 -1.88 -0.68
CA THR A 103 -5.22 -2.85 -0.06
C THR A 103 -4.60 -4.23 0.14
N SER A 104 -3.74 -4.70 -0.78
CA SER A 104 -3.02 -5.97 -0.65
C SER A 104 -2.06 -5.94 0.53
N SER A 105 -1.26 -4.89 0.62
CA SER A 105 -0.24 -4.76 1.67
C SER A 105 -0.87 -4.52 3.04
N SER A 106 -1.97 -3.76 3.12
CA SER A 106 -2.73 -3.63 4.38
C SER A 106 -3.30 -4.97 4.83
N PHE A 107 -3.78 -5.80 3.89
CA PHE A 107 -4.19 -7.16 4.19
C PHE A 107 -3.01 -8.02 4.68
N ALA A 108 -1.86 -7.98 3.99
CA ALA A 108 -0.68 -8.76 4.37
C ALA A 108 -0.20 -8.39 5.79
N VAL A 109 -0.08 -7.09 6.11
CA VAL A 109 0.30 -6.59 7.43
C VAL A 109 -0.72 -7.01 8.49
N GLY A 110 -2.01 -6.83 8.23
CA GLY A 110 -3.08 -7.20 9.16
C GLY A 110 -3.12 -8.70 9.44
N MET A 111 -2.95 -9.51 8.41
CA MET A 111 -2.91 -10.97 8.52
C MET A 111 -1.71 -11.44 9.34
N LEU A 112 -0.50 -10.95 9.05
CA LEU A 112 0.70 -11.29 9.82
C LEU A 112 0.55 -10.90 11.29
N ASN A 113 0.06 -9.70 11.57
CA ASN A 113 -0.20 -9.25 12.93
C ASN A 113 -1.23 -10.15 13.65
N ALA A 114 -2.32 -10.53 12.97
CA ALA A 114 -3.32 -11.44 13.51
C ALA A 114 -2.73 -12.82 13.82
N PHE A 115 -1.86 -13.35 12.95
CA PHE A 115 -1.19 -14.63 13.16
C PHE A 115 -0.23 -14.60 14.35
N TYR A 116 0.58 -13.53 14.48
CA TYR A 116 1.43 -13.32 15.64
C TYR A 116 0.61 -13.26 16.94
N ALA A 117 -0.45 -12.46 16.94
CA ALA A 117 -1.33 -12.33 18.10
C ALA A 117 -2.01 -13.66 18.46
N LEU A 118 -2.46 -14.46 17.47
CA LEU A 118 -3.06 -15.77 17.72
C LEU A 118 -2.06 -16.76 18.33
N LYS A 119 -0.77 -16.64 17.98
CA LYS A 119 0.34 -17.42 18.58
C LYS A 119 0.81 -16.86 19.92
N GLY A 120 0.19 -15.80 20.44
CA GLY A 120 0.62 -15.15 21.67
C GLY A 120 1.99 -14.46 21.57
N LYS A 121 2.40 -14.04 20.37
CA LYS A 121 3.67 -13.39 20.10
C LYS A 121 3.45 -11.94 19.71
N TYR A 122 4.32 -11.06 20.18
CA TYR A 122 4.35 -9.66 19.75
C TYR A 122 5.22 -9.51 18.49
N ALA A 123 4.72 -8.74 17.54
CA ALA A 123 5.48 -8.26 16.39
C ALA A 123 5.40 -6.74 16.37
N ASP A 124 6.53 -6.05 16.35
CA ASP A 124 6.57 -4.61 16.23
C ASP A 124 6.28 -4.15 14.79
N LYS A 125 6.14 -2.84 14.61
CA LYS A 125 5.79 -2.26 13.31
C LYS A 125 6.84 -2.54 12.24
N LYS A 126 8.13 -2.48 12.64
CA LYS A 126 9.23 -2.74 11.70
C LYS A 126 9.22 -4.19 11.23
N LYS A 127 9.09 -5.13 12.14
CA LYS A 127 9.00 -6.55 11.82
C LYS A 127 7.81 -6.86 10.92
N LEU A 128 6.64 -6.30 11.20
CA LEU A 128 5.45 -6.49 10.36
C LEU A 128 5.66 -5.93 8.95
N ALA A 129 6.29 -4.77 8.82
CA ALA A 129 6.61 -4.18 7.52
C ALA A 129 7.60 -5.05 6.74
N ASP A 130 8.71 -5.44 7.38
CA ASP A 130 9.77 -6.25 6.75
C ASP A 130 9.22 -7.61 6.28
N GLU A 131 8.44 -8.27 7.12
CA GLU A 131 7.84 -9.56 6.79
C GLU A 131 6.74 -9.46 5.73
N ALA A 132 5.98 -8.35 5.70
CA ALA A 132 5.00 -8.12 4.65
C ALA A 132 5.68 -7.83 3.30
N ILE A 133 6.80 -7.08 3.29
CA ILE A 133 7.63 -6.89 2.10
C ILE A 133 8.16 -8.25 1.63
N TYR A 134 8.74 -9.05 2.52
CA TYR A 134 9.26 -10.38 2.19
C TYR A 134 8.15 -11.30 1.64
N LEU A 135 6.98 -11.31 2.27
CA LEU A 135 5.83 -12.10 1.83
C LEU A 135 5.41 -11.73 0.40
N GLU A 136 5.20 -10.44 0.14
CA GLU A 136 4.68 -9.99 -1.17
C GLU A 136 5.77 -10.03 -2.25
N ARG A 137 6.99 -9.57 -1.97
CA ARG A 137 8.07 -9.46 -2.97
C ARG A 137 8.80 -10.77 -3.23
N ASN A 138 9.11 -11.53 -2.18
CA ASN A 138 9.92 -12.74 -2.31
C ASN A 138 9.06 -14.00 -2.42
N LEU A 139 8.09 -14.20 -1.53
CA LEU A 139 7.31 -15.44 -1.51
C LEU A 139 6.17 -15.44 -2.53
N CYS A 140 5.49 -14.31 -2.74
CA CYS A 140 4.44 -14.18 -3.75
C CYS A 140 4.96 -13.67 -5.10
N GLN A 141 6.20 -13.18 -5.17
CA GLN A 141 6.84 -12.64 -6.37
C GLN A 141 6.00 -11.52 -7.03
N GLU A 142 5.32 -10.74 -6.23
CA GLU A 142 4.56 -9.59 -6.70
C GLU A 142 5.51 -8.43 -7.02
N ALA A 143 5.33 -7.81 -8.16
CA ALA A 143 6.08 -6.61 -8.49
C ALA A 143 5.62 -5.43 -7.62
N GLY A 144 6.53 -4.53 -7.23
CA GLY A 144 6.20 -3.32 -6.49
C GLY A 144 7.30 -2.78 -5.61
N GLY A 145 7.10 -1.56 -5.13
CA GLY A 145 7.94 -0.92 -4.13
C GLY A 145 7.60 -1.36 -2.70
N TRP A 146 8.23 -0.73 -1.74
CA TRP A 146 8.14 -1.09 -0.32
C TRP A 146 7.20 -0.18 0.48
N GLN A 147 6.76 0.93 -0.10
CA GLN A 147 6.00 1.96 0.63
C GLN A 147 4.70 1.46 1.26
N ASP A 148 3.99 0.54 0.58
CA ASP A 148 2.65 0.13 0.95
C ASP A 148 2.63 -0.64 2.26
N GLN A 149 3.53 -1.61 2.41
CA GLN A 149 3.69 -2.44 3.59
C GLN A 149 4.14 -1.61 4.79
N ILE A 150 5.09 -0.69 4.56
CA ILE A 150 5.61 0.20 5.60
C ILE A 150 4.51 1.15 6.06
N ALA A 151 3.82 1.81 5.14
CA ALA A 151 2.75 2.74 5.49
C ALA A 151 1.60 2.05 6.24
N ALA A 152 1.19 0.84 5.81
CA ALA A 152 0.15 0.06 6.49
C ALA A 152 0.56 -0.37 7.90
N SER A 153 1.84 -0.71 8.11
CA SER A 153 2.36 -1.15 9.40
C SER A 153 2.57 0.00 10.38
N PHE A 154 3.16 1.10 9.93
CA PHE A 154 3.47 2.24 10.80
C PHE A 154 2.24 3.10 11.08
N GLY A 155 1.38 3.28 10.09
CA GLY A 155 0.22 4.17 10.18
C GLY A 155 0.63 5.65 10.31
N GLY A 156 -0.33 6.57 10.20
CA GLY A 156 -0.10 8.00 10.39
C GLY A 156 0.39 8.71 9.13
N PHE A 157 0.92 9.91 9.31
CA PHE A 157 1.47 10.74 8.25
C PHE A 157 2.99 10.72 8.34
N ASN A 158 3.65 10.12 7.36
CA ASN A 158 5.08 9.85 7.43
C ASN A 158 5.79 10.22 6.12
N ARG A 159 7.05 10.61 6.27
CA ARG A 159 8.07 10.50 5.27
C ARG A 159 8.79 9.17 5.46
N ILE A 160 8.92 8.39 4.40
CA ILE A 160 9.66 7.12 4.39
C ILE A 160 10.85 7.31 3.47
N ASN A 161 12.06 7.29 4.01
CA ASN A 161 13.29 7.35 3.26
C ASN A 161 13.78 5.93 2.96
N PHE A 162 14.31 5.72 1.76
CA PHE A 162 14.87 4.45 1.29
C PHE A 162 16.31 4.62 0.88
N ASN A 163 17.16 3.65 1.18
CA ASN A 163 18.55 3.60 0.79
C ASN A 163 19.01 2.14 0.61
N ALA A 164 20.28 1.93 0.29
CA ALA A 164 20.85 0.59 0.08
C ALA A 164 20.73 -0.32 1.32
N ASP A 165 20.72 0.27 2.52
CA ASP A 165 20.68 -0.46 3.80
C ASP A 165 19.25 -0.74 4.28
N GLY A 166 18.23 -0.18 3.61
CA GLY A 166 16.83 -0.38 3.96
C GLY A 166 16.00 0.90 3.93
N TYR A 167 15.23 1.13 5.00
CA TYR A 167 14.34 2.30 5.07
C TYR A 167 14.29 2.89 6.49
N GLU A 168 13.94 4.16 6.54
CA GLU A 168 13.67 4.92 7.76
C GLU A 168 12.30 5.58 7.67
N VAL A 169 11.53 5.54 8.78
CA VAL A 169 10.19 6.15 8.84
C VAL A 169 10.23 7.34 9.79
N LEU A 170 9.97 8.53 9.25
CA LEU A 170 9.95 9.78 9.97
C LEU A 170 8.53 10.35 10.00
N PRO A 171 7.92 10.56 11.19
CA PRO A 171 6.62 11.20 11.25
C PRO A 171 6.70 12.65 10.79
N VAL A 172 5.76 13.06 9.93
CA VAL A 172 5.62 14.47 9.50
C VAL A 172 4.93 15.24 10.61
N ILE A 173 5.68 16.13 11.24
CA ILE A 173 5.20 16.93 12.37
C ILE A 173 4.65 18.26 11.84
N ILE A 174 3.33 18.39 11.87
CA ILE A 174 2.59 19.60 11.49
C ILE A 174 1.60 19.99 12.59
N SER A 175 1.26 21.29 12.67
CA SER A 175 0.27 21.72 13.67
C SER A 175 -1.12 21.12 13.40
N PRO A 176 -1.96 20.96 14.43
CA PRO A 176 -3.33 20.51 14.26
C PRO A 176 -4.13 21.35 13.24
N GLU A 177 -3.90 22.67 13.25
CA GLU A 177 -4.55 23.61 12.33
C GLU A 177 -4.11 23.35 10.89
N ARG A 178 -2.81 23.15 10.68
CA ARG A 178 -2.25 22.83 9.35
C ARG A 178 -2.76 21.50 8.83
N LYS A 179 -2.84 20.50 9.70
CA LYS A 179 -3.43 19.21 9.37
C LYS A 179 -4.90 19.33 8.99
N LYS A 180 -5.65 20.14 9.73
CA LYS A 180 -7.08 20.40 9.44
C LYS A 180 -7.25 21.09 8.09
N GLN A 181 -6.44 22.11 7.81
CA GLN A 181 -6.44 22.81 6.51
C GLN A 181 -6.14 21.86 5.35
N LEU A 182 -5.09 21.02 5.48
CA LEU A 182 -4.77 20.03 4.47
C LEU A 182 -5.98 19.09 4.22
N ASN A 183 -6.56 18.55 5.29
CA ASN A 183 -7.70 17.64 5.18
C ASN A 183 -8.92 18.29 4.52
N GLN A 184 -9.17 19.57 4.76
CA GLN A 184 -10.29 20.32 4.15
C GLN A 184 -10.07 20.58 2.64
N ASN A 185 -8.83 20.56 2.17
CA ASN A 185 -8.48 20.75 0.76
C ASN A 185 -8.38 19.43 -0.02
N LEU A 186 -8.57 18.29 0.64
CA LEU A 186 -8.52 16.97 0.01
C LEU A 186 -9.93 16.42 -0.22
N MET A 187 -10.14 15.89 -1.41
CA MET A 187 -11.35 15.13 -1.77
C MET A 187 -10.92 13.81 -2.41
N MET A 188 -11.49 12.71 -1.94
CA MET A 188 -11.25 11.39 -2.50
C MET A 188 -12.44 10.97 -3.36
N PHE A 189 -12.17 10.62 -4.62
CA PHE A 189 -13.18 10.13 -5.55
C PHE A 189 -12.89 8.70 -5.96
N PHE A 190 -13.88 7.82 -5.83
CA PHE A 190 -13.79 6.48 -6.38
C PHE A 190 -14.11 6.54 -7.88
N THR A 191 -13.14 6.10 -8.70
CA THR A 191 -13.25 6.21 -10.16
C THR A 191 -14.11 5.11 -10.79
N GLY A 192 -14.55 4.10 -10.01
CA GLY A 192 -15.31 2.96 -10.52
C GLY A 192 -14.47 1.86 -11.18
N PHE A 193 -13.17 2.06 -11.32
CA PHE A 193 -12.26 1.09 -11.93
C PHE A 193 -11.37 0.42 -10.90
N THR A 194 -11.25 -0.89 -11.00
CA THR A 194 -10.29 -1.68 -10.21
C THR A 194 -9.17 -2.19 -11.12
N ARG A 195 -7.93 -2.28 -10.61
CA ARG A 195 -6.76 -2.66 -11.39
C ARG A 195 -5.85 -3.59 -10.63
N PHE A 196 -5.20 -4.49 -11.37
CA PHE A 196 -4.05 -5.20 -10.83
C PHE A 196 -2.81 -4.30 -10.88
N SER A 197 -2.26 -3.94 -9.73
CA SER A 197 -1.01 -3.18 -9.64
C SER A 197 0.15 -3.90 -10.34
N SER A 198 0.17 -5.22 -10.28
CA SER A 198 1.15 -6.06 -10.95
C SER A 198 1.13 -5.96 -12.48
N GLU A 199 -0.04 -5.79 -13.10
CA GLU A 199 -0.15 -5.60 -14.56
C GLU A 199 0.39 -4.23 -14.98
N VAL A 200 0.05 -3.19 -14.21
CA VAL A 200 0.56 -1.84 -14.43
C VAL A 200 2.08 -1.79 -14.30
N GLN A 201 2.62 -2.48 -13.31
CA GLN A 201 4.06 -2.50 -13.06
C GLN A 201 4.82 -3.35 -14.08
N LYS A 202 4.25 -4.48 -14.51
CA LYS A 202 4.82 -5.29 -15.61
C LYS A 202 4.83 -4.50 -16.92
N ALA A 203 3.77 -3.78 -17.25
CA ALA A 203 3.72 -2.91 -18.40
C ALA A 203 4.78 -1.79 -18.32
N ASN A 204 4.95 -1.18 -17.15
CA ASN A 204 5.97 -0.16 -16.89
C ASN A 204 7.40 -0.70 -16.93
N ALA A 205 7.62 -1.96 -16.55
CA ALA A 205 8.93 -2.64 -16.61
C ALA A 205 9.29 -3.09 -18.03
N ALA A 206 8.28 -3.40 -18.85
CA ALA A 206 8.48 -3.74 -20.27
C ALA A 206 8.84 -2.51 -21.12
N ASP A 207 8.53 -1.31 -20.65
CA ASP A 207 8.88 -0.05 -21.28
C ASP A 207 10.37 0.24 -21.05
N LYS A 208 11.19 0.08 -22.09
CA LYS A 208 12.66 0.30 -22.05
C LYS A 208 13.07 1.77 -21.93
N VAL A 209 12.14 2.69 -21.62
CA VAL A 209 12.43 4.11 -21.45
C VAL A 209 13.12 4.32 -20.10
N ASP A 210 14.28 4.98 -20.12
CA ASP A 210 14.95 5.41 -18.90
C ASP A 210 14.10 6.47 -18.19
N LYS A 211 13.63 6.12 -16.99
CA LYS A 211 12.76 6.96 -16.17
C LYS A 211 13.52 7.63 -15.01
N THR A 212 14.83 7.46 -14.96
CA THR A 212 15.67 7.90 -13.85
C THR A 212 15.59 9.40 -13.62
N ALA A 213 15.59 10.20 -14.68
CA ALA A 213 15.52 11.66 -14.56
C ALA A 213 14.18 12.10 -13.92
N GLN A 214 13.06 11.56 -14.39
CA GLN A 214 11.73 11.86 -13.85
C GLN A 214 11.59 11.40 -12.40
N LEU A 215 12.11 10.21 -12.06
CA LEU A 215 12.08 9.69 -10.68
C LEU A 215 12.95 10.54 -9.75
N ARG A 216 14.10 11.04 -10.19
CA ARG A 216 14.93 11.96 -9.40
C ARG A 216 14.21 13.30 -9.17
N GLU A 217 13.52 13.83 -10.17
CA GLU A 217 12.71 15.03 -10.01
C GLU A 217 11.54 14.77 -9.05
N MET A 218 10.83 13.64 -9.19
CA MET A 218 9.78 13.24 -8.24
C MET A 218 10.31 13.06 -6.81
N LEU A 219 11.56 12.61 -6.65
CA LEU A 219 12.21 12.49 -5.35
C LEU A 219 12.46 13.88 -4.72
N SER A 220 12.95 14.85 -5.50
CA SER A 220 13.17 16.22 -4.99
C SER A 220 11.87 16.91 -4.56
N LEU A 221 10.75 16.61 -5.22
CA LEU A 221 9.44 17.14 -4.85
C LEU A 221 8.95 16.67 -3.47
N VAL A 222 9.49 15.58 -2.93
CA VAL A 222 9.19 15.13 -1.56
C VAL A 222 9.68 16.16 -0.53
N ASP A 223 10.90 16.66 -0.72
CA ASP A 223 11.50 17.67 0.17
C ASP A 223 10.71 18.99 0.09
N ASP A 224 10.33 19.40 -1.10
CA ASP A 224 9.58 20.64 -1.28
C ASP A 224 8.17 20.55 -0.70
N ALA A 225 7.51 19.42 -0.87
CA ALA A 225 6.20 19.16 -0.30
C ALA A 225 6.22 19.13 1.23
N GLU A 226 7.23 18.51 1.82
CA GLU A 226 7.43 18.50 3.27
C GLU A 226 7.67 19.92 3.80
N LYS A 227 8.50 20.73 3.14
CA LYS A 227 8.72 22.15 3.49
C LYS A 227 7.42 22.96 3.42
N VAL A 228 6.58 22.73 2.40
CA VAL A 228 5.26 23.39 2.31
C VAL A 228 4.38 23.01 3.48
N LEU A 229 4.40 21.76 3.93
CA LEU A 229 3.57 21.29 5.04
C LEU A 229 4.04 21.82 6.41
N THR A 230 5.35 21.84 6.63
CA THR A 230 5.95 22.14 7.93
C THR A 230 6.14 23.62 8.18
N ASP A 231 6.32 24.43 7.13
CA ASP A 231 6.47 25.89 7.21
C ASP A 231 5.08 26.56 7.23
N LYS A 232 4.79 27.26 8.32
CA LYS A 232 3.48 27.94 8.52
C LYS A 232 3.28 29.13 7.59
N GLU A 233 4.36 29.76 7.12
CA GLU A 233 4.32 30.92 6.25
C GLU A 233 4.03 30.55 4.77
N LYS A 234 4.22 29.28 4.42
CA LYS A 234 3.95 28.81 3.06
C LYS A 234 2.46 28.59 2.80
N ASN A 235 2.03 28.98 1.60
CA ASN A 235 0.67 28.72 1.16
C ASN A 235 0.46 27.23 0.90
N LEU A 236 -0.59 26.66 1.48
CA LEU A 236 -0.92 25.24 1.29
C LEU A 236 -1.35 24.92 -0.16
N ASP A 237 -1.77 25.93 -0.93
CA ASP A 237 -2.06 25.76 -2.37
C ASP A 237 -0.82 25.29 -3.14
N ASP A 238 0.39 25.63 -2.67
CA ASP A 238 1.63 25.16 -3.29
C ASP A 238 1.77 23.64 -3.20
N PHE A 239 1.23 23.00 -2.15
CA PHE A 239 1.15 21.55 -2.08
C PHE A 239 0.33 20.96 -3.24
N GLY A 240 -0.81 21.60 -3.56
CA GLY A 240 -1.62 21.22 -4.72
C GLY A 240 -0.90 21.43 -6.06
N ARG A 241 -0.14 22.51 -6.20
CA ARG A 241 0.68 22.76 -7.40
C ARG A 241 1.78 21.72 -7.57
N LEU A 242 2.43 21.33 -6.48
CA LEU A 242 3.43 20.25 -6.48
C LEU A 242 2.79 18.90 -6.84
N LEU A 243 1.57 18.60 -6.37
CA LEU A 243 0.83 17.39 -6.75
C LEU A 243 0.52 17.37 -8.26
N ASP A 244 0.08 18.49 -8.83
CA ASP A 244 -0.14 18.62 -10.28
C ASP A 244 1.17 18.41 -11.07
N HIS A 245 2.27 18.97 -10.59
CA HIS A 245 3.59 18.75 -11.21
C HIS A 245 4.01 17.28 -11.14
N THR A 246 3.89 16.65 -9.96
CA THR A 246 4.15 15.20 -9.78
C THR A 246 3.28 14.37 -10.73
N TRP A 247 2.02 14.73 -10.90
CA TRP A 247 1.13 14.06 -11.83
C TRP A 247 1.59 14.17 -13.28
N LYS A 248 2.06 15.35 -13.70
CA LYS A 248 2.62 15.56 -15.05
C LYS A 248 3.86 14.70 -15.29
N LEU A 249 4.78 14.64 -14.32
CA LEU A 249 5.95 13.74 -14.38
C LEU A 249 5.52 12.28 -14.47
N LYS A 250 4.59 11.86 -13.62
CA LYS A 250 4.10 10.49 -13.58
C LYS A 250 3.45 10.05 -14.89
N ARG A 251 2.77 10.96 -15.59
CA ARG A 251 2.24 10.71 -16.93
C ARG A 251 3.33 10.48 -17.97
N GLN A 252 4.51 11.04 -17.80
CA GLN A 252 5.66 10.83 -18.69
C GLN A 252 6.38 9.49 -18.42
N THR A 253 6.28 8.98 -17.20
CA THR A 253 6.94 7.73 -16.80
C THR A 253 6.09 6.48 -17.05
N GLY A 254 4.80 6.62 -17.33
CA GLY A 254 3.86 5.50 -17.43
C GLY A 254 3.08 5.48 -18.73
N SER A 255 2.92 4.27 -19.25
CA SER A 255 2.07 3.99 -20.39
C SER A 255 0.57 4.11 -20.05
N ALA A 256 -0.27 3.89 -21.05
CA ALA A 256 -1.73 3.93 -21.16
C ALA A 256 -2.61 3.86 -19.89
N CYS A 257 -2.10 3.30 -18.78
CA CYS A 257 -2.87 3.11 -17.55
C CYS A 257 -3.27 4.42 -16.86
N LEU A 258 -2.47 5.48 -17.00
CA LEU A 258 -2.77 6.79 -16.41
C LEU A 258 -3.78 7.60 -17.23
N LEU A 259 -3.91 7.32 -18.52
CA LEU A 259 -4.87 7.99 -19.41
C LEU A 259 -6.32 7.63 -19.07
N TYR A 260 -6.57 6.41 -18.57
CA TYR A 260 -7.90 5.96 -18.16
C TYR A 260 -8.36 6.49 -16.78
N THR A 261 -7.46 7.06 -15.98
CA THR A 261 -7.80 7.55 -14.61
C THR A 261 -8.15 9.02 -14.54
N SER A 262 -8.02 9.76 -15.64
CA SER A 262 -8.54 11.12 -15.74
C SER A 262 -9.65 11.12 -16.78
N PRO A 263 -10.91 10.87 -16.40
CA PRO A 263 -12.03 10.99 -17.32
C PRO A 263 -12.07 12.43 -17.81
N SER A 264 -11.84 12.61 -19.10
CA SER A 264 -12.05 13.91 -19.74
C SER A 264 -13.53 14.29 -19.61
N PRO A 265 -13.87 15.58 -19.51
CA PRO A 265 -15.27 16.01 -19.57
C PRO A 265 -16.04 15.48 -20.79
N ARG A 266 -15.33 15.12 -21.86
CA ARG A 266 -15.90 14.52 -23.08
C ARG A 266 -16.34 13.06 -22.90
N ASP A 267 -15.74 12.32 -21.96
CA ASP A 267 -16.09 10.92 -21.74
C ASP A 267 -17.41 10.77 -20.96
N ARG A 268 -17.83 11.80 -20.21
CA ARG A 268 -19.13 11.86 -19.53
C ARG A 268 -20.31 12.03 -20.49
N GLN A 269 -20.10 12.49 -21.71
CA GLN A 269 -21.17 12.68 -22.71
C GLN A 269 -21.52 11.39 -23.49
N LYS A 270 -20.67 10.36 -23.45
CA LYS A 270 -20.89 9.10 -24.16
C LYS A 270 -21.63 8.02 -23.35
N SER A 271 -21.89 8.28 -22.06
CA SER A 271 -22.55 7.33 -21.16
C SER A 271 -23.97 7.74 -20.75
N ARG A 272 -24.64 8.56 -21.58
CA ARG A 272 -26.08 8.84 -21.47
C ARG A 272 -26.84 8.28 -22.67
#